data_cc6f9131fa67b185ed397cb5eecf8c87
#
_entry.id   cc6f9131fa67b185ed397cb5eecf8c87
#
_cell.length_a   1.000
_cell.length_b   1.000
_cell.length_c   1.000
_cell.angle_alpha   90.00
_cell.angle_beta   90.00
_cell.angle_gamma   90.00
#
_symmetry.space_group_name_H-M   'P 1'
#
loop_
_entity.id
_entity.type
_entity.pdbx_description
1 polymer ?
#
loop_
_entity_poly.entity_id
_entity_poly.type
_entity_poly.pdbx_seq_one_letter_code
_entity_poly.pdbx_strand_id
1 'polypeptide(L)'
;MFAVPYGALPELGQALRDSIKGKVVIDACNPFPRRDGEIAERAREKGAGLMSAELLPGARIVRAFNAVGADRMGQAHEEPGRVGMPIAGDDEEALDIASTLIREIGYEPVRIGGLEMGKY
;
A
#
# COMPACT_ATOMS: atom_id res chain seq x y z
N MET A 1 2.40 3.44 8.21
CA MET A 1 1.42 3.06 7.19
C MET A 1 0.62 4.27 6.75
N PHE A 2 0.38 4.40 5.45
CA PHE A 2 -0.55 5.38 4.90
C PHE A 2 -1.88 4.71 4.57
N ALA A 3 -2.96 5.22 5.12
CA ALA A 3 -4.34 4.78 4.88
C ALA A 3 -5.25 6.01 4.79
N VAL A 4 -4.97 6.84 3.80
CA VAL A 4 -5.64 8.13 3.56
C VAL A 4 -6.23 8.15 2.15
N PRO A 5 -7.12 9.10 1.82
CA PRO A 5 -7.53 9.30 0.43
C PRO A 5 -6.32 9.50 -0.48
N TYR A 6 -6.33 8.86 -1.65
CA TYR A 6 -5.19 8.88 -2.56
C TYR A 6 -4.80 10.31 -2.96
N GLY A 7 -5.78 11.19 -3.10
CA GLY A 7 -5.57 12.60 -3.39
C GLY A 7 -4.79 13.39 -2.33
N ALA A 8 -4.62 12.84 -1.13
CA ALA A 8 -3.83 13.45 -0.07
C ALA A 8 -2.32 13.14 -0.16
N LEU A 9 -1.94 12.15 -0.98
CA LEU A 9 -0.54 11.70 -1.06
C LEU A 9 0.45 12.77 -1.54
N PRO A 10 0.13 13.64 -2.54
CA PRO A 10 1.08 14.68 -2.95
C PRO A 10 1.47 15.62 -1.82
N GLU A 11 0.50 16.11 -1.06
CA GLU A 11 0.75 17.02 0.06
C GLU A 11 1.48 16.32 1.21
N LEU A 12 1.04 15.12 1.57
CA LEU A 12 1.68 14.33 2.62
C LEU A 12 3.11 13.93 2.25
N GLY A 13 3.36 13.57 0.99
CA GLY A 13 4.69 13.23 0.50
C GLY A 13 5.67 14.39 0.62
N GLN A 14 5.21 15.62 0.41
CA GLN A 14 6.02 16.81 0.61
C GLN A 14 6.22 17.12 2.09
N ALA A 15 5.14 17.12 2.87
CA ALA A 15 5.16 17.45 4.29
C ALA A 15 6.01 16.46 5.12
N LEU A 16 6.00 15.18 4.75
CA LEU A 16 6.68 14.11 5.48
C LEU A 16 7.97 13.63 4.80
N ARG A 17 8.44 14.33 3.79
CA ARG A 17 9.57 13.90 2.95
C ARG A 17 10.79 13.44 3.75
N ASP A 18 11.22 14.22 4.72
CA ASP A 18 12.39 13.90 5.54
C ASP A 18 12.10 12.77 6.53
N SER A 19 10.86 12.69 7.00
CA SER A 19 10.43 11.66 7.97
C SER A 19 10.31 10.27 7.35
N ILE A 20 9.93 10.17 6.07
CA ILE A 20 9.71 8.88 5.39
C ILE A 20 10.93 8.39 4.60
N LYS A 21 11.93 9.24 4.42
CA LYS A 21 13.14 8.90 3.65
C LYS A 21 13.83 7.66 4.25
N GLY A 22 14.01 6.63 3.42
CA GLY A 22 14.61 5.37 3.82
C GLY A 22 13.73 4.48 4.70
N LYS A 23 12.51 4.91 5.04
CA LYS A 23 11.59 4.14 5.88
C LYS A 23 10.74 3.20 5.06
N VAL A 24 10.41 2.05 5.65
CA VAL A 24 9.40 1.16 5.08
C VAL A 24 8.03 1.80 5.26
N VAL A 25 7.34 1.99 4.15
CA VAL A 25 5.99 2.57 4.12
C VAL A 25 5.02 1.53 3.56
N ILE A 26 4.07 1.11 4.37
CA ILE A 26 2.95 0.31 3.89
C ILE A 26 1.91 1.28 3.34
N ASP A 27 1.63 1.16 2.05
CA ASP A 27 0.67 1.98 1.33
C ASP A 27 -0.64 1.23 1.10
N ALA A 28 -1.64 1.56 1.89
CA ALA A 28 -2.99 1.02 1.80
C ALA A 28 -3.97 1.95 1.06
N CYS A 29 -3.45 3.00 0.40
CA CYS A 29 -4.27 3.99 -0.28
C CYS A 29 -4.76 3.48 -1.64
N ASN A 30 -6.05 3.62 -1.90
CA ASN A 30 -6.67 3.24 -3.18
C ASN A 30 -7.12 4.48 -3.95
N PRO A 31 -6.79 4.57 -5.27
CA PRO A 31 -7.23 5.69 -6.09
C PRO A 31 -8.70 5.50 -6.52
N PHE A 32 -9.56 6.40 -6.05
CA PHE A 32 -10.97 6.45 -6.44
C PHE A 32 -11.26 7.75 -7.20
N PRO A 33 -11.45 7.74 -8.53
CA PRO A 33 -11.62 8.95 -9.32
C PRO A 33 -12.74 9.88 -8.84
N ARG A 34 -13.86 9.32 -8.35
CA ARG A 34 -14.96 10.12 -7.81
C ARG A 34 -14.59 10.92 -6.55
N ARG A 35 -13.62 10.44 -5.78
CA ARG A 35 -13.14 11.09 -4.55
C ARG A 35 -11.90 11.93 -4.79
N ASP A 36 -10.96 11.38 -5.56
CA ASP A 36 -9.59 11.90 -5.68
C ASP A 36 -9.32 12.62 -7.00
N GLY A 37 -10.25 12.55 -7.96
CA GLY A 37 -10.16 13.29 -9.23
C GLY A 37 -9.06 12.81 -10.17
N GLU A 38 -8.45 13.73 -10.89
CA GLU A 38 -7.46 13.46 -11.93
C GLU A 38 -6.25 12.65 -11.45
N ILE A 39 -5.78 12.87 -10.22
CA ILE A 39 -4.65 12.10 -9.67
C ILE A 39 -4.98 10.61 -9.58
N ALA A 40 -6.21 10.26 -9.25
CA ALA A 40 -6.64 8.87 -9.20
C ALA A 40 -6.74 8.26 -10.60
N GLU A 41 -7.17 9.02 -11.60
CA GLU A 41 -7.20 8.57 -12.98
C GLU A 41 -5.79 8.26 -13.49
N ARG A 42 -4.86 9.18 -13.28
CA ARG A 42 -3.44 8.99 -13.60
C ARG A 42 -2.82 7.79 -12.87
N ALA A 43 -3.15 7.62 -11.59
CA ALA A 43 -2.67 6.48 -10.81
C ALA A 43 -3.21 5.15 -11.33
N ARG A 44 -4.45 5.11 -11.82
CA ARG A 44 -5.03 3.90 -12.42
C ARG A 44 -4.42 3.56 -13.77
N GLU A 45 -4.09 4.56 -14.58
CA GLU A 45 -3.41 4.37 -15.86
C GLU A 45 -1.98 3.89 -15.69
N LYS A 46 -1.21 4.55 -14.84
CA LYS A 46 0.20 4.25 -14.57
C LYS A 46 0.39 3.00 -13.71
N GLY A 47 -0.52 2.76 -12.81
CA GLY A 47 -0.41 1.81 -11.70
C GLY A 47 -0.22 2.54 -10.38
N ALA A 48 -1.11 2.26 -9.41
CA ALA A 48 -1.11 2.97 -8.13
C ALA A 48 0.22 2.81 -7.36
N GLY A 49 0.83 1.62 -7.42
CA GLY A 49 2.13 1.39 -6.77
C GLY A 49 3.25 2.26 -7.33
N LEU A 50 3.34 2.36 -8.64
CA LEU A 50 4.33 3.20 -9.31
C LEU A 50 4.09 4.69 -9.03
N MET A 51 2.83 5.11 -9.06
CA MET A 51 2.47 6.49 -8.76
C MET A 51 2.74 6.85 -7.30
N SER A 52 2.45 5.95 -6.36
CA SER A 52 2.78 6.15 -4.94
C SER A 52 4.28 6.34 -4.73
N ALA A 53 5.13 5.59 -5.44
CA ALA A 53 6.58 5.74 -5.38
C ALA A 53 7.03 7.14 -5.83
N GLU A 54 6.38 7.72 -6.82
CA GLU A 54 6.67 9.10 -7.24
C GLU A 54 6.19 10.14 -6.24
N LEU A 55 5.02 9.91 -5.64
CA LEU A 55 4.41 10.84 -4.69
C LEU A 55 5.09 10.80 -3.30
N LEU A 56 5.74 9.70 -2.97
CA LEU A 56 6.44 9.48 -1.70
C LEU A 56 7.93 9.20 -1.95
N PRO A 57 8.68 10.16 -2.50
CA PRO A 57 10.07 9.93 -2.90
C PRO A 57 10.96 9.58 -1.70
N GLY A 58 11.83 8.59 -1.89
CA GLY A 58 12.74 8.10 -0.86
C GLY A 58 12.15 7.07 0.10
N ALA A 59 10.84 6.87 0.10
CA ALA A 59 10.20 5.82 0.90
C ALA A 59 10.40 4.44 0.26
N ARG A 60 10.51 3.43 1.10
CA ARG A 60 10.60 2.01 0.71
C ARG A 60 9.19 1.42 0.77
N ILE A 61 8.47 1.46 -0.35
CA ILE A 61 7.03 1.23 -0.40
C ILE A 61 6.69 -0.26 -0.55
N VAL A 62 5.74 -0.71 0.27
CA VAL A 62 5.03 -1.98 0.10
C VAL A 62 3.54 -1.68 -0.02
N ARG A 63 2.95 -2.04 -1.14
CA ARG A 63 1.49 -2.00 -1.32
C ARG A 63 0.89 -3.19 -0.59
N ALA A 64 -0.02 -2.93 0.35
CA ALA A 64 -0.72 -3.95 1.11
C ALA A 64 -2.04 -3.39 1.64
N PHE A 65 -2.96 -4.28 2.00
CA PHE A 65 -4.32 -3.96 2.49
C PHE A 65 -5.26 -3.33 1.46
N ASN A 66 -4.84 -3.22 0.21
CA ASN A 66 -5.61 -2.56 -0.85
C ASN A 66 -6.79 -3.40 -1.36
N ALA A 67 -6.72 -4.73 -1.20
CA ALA A 67 -7.72 -5.68 -1.67
C ALA A 67 -8.67 -6.16 -0.57
N VAL A 68 -8.51 -5.70 0.66
CA VAL A 68 -9.35 -6.08 1.79
C VAL A 68 -10.25 -4.92 2.19
N GLY A 69 -11.55 -5.17 2.27
CA GLY A 69 -12.50 -4.17 2.75
C GLY A 69 -12.23 -3.79 4.20
N ALA A 70 -12.32 -2.49 4.50
CA ALA A 70 -12.04 -1.97 5.83
C ALA A 70 -12.97 -2.58 6.90
N ASP A 71 -14.19 -2.88 6.51
CA ASP A 71 -15.21 -3.52 7.36
C ASP A 71 -14.85 -4.95 7.76
N ARG A 72 -14.07 -5.65 6.93
CA ARG A 72 -13.63 -7.04 7.19
C ARG A 72 -12.23 -7.14 7.78
N MET A 73 -11.48 -6.07 7.75
CA MET A 73 -10.05 -6.08 8.10
C MET A 73 -9.78 -6.50 9.55
N GLY A 74 -10.66 -6.15 10.48
CA GLY A 74 -10.55 -6.53 11.89
C GLY A 74 -10.97 -7.97 12.21
N GLN A 75 -11.51 -8.71 11.23
CA GLN A 75 -12.10 -10.04 11.42
C GLN A 75 -11.23 -11.18 10.89
N ALA A 76 -10.01 -10.90 10.49
CA ALA A 76 -9.11 -11.88 9.90
C ALA A 76 -8.89 -13.12 10.81
N HIS A 77 -8.91 -12.91 12.12
CA HIS A 77 -8.72 -13.97 13.12
C HIS A 77 -9.95 -14.87 13.30
N GLU A 78 -11.11 -14.46 12.81
CA GLU A 78 -12.37 -15.22 12.89
C GLU A 78 -12.53 -16.21 11.73
N GLU A 79 -11.77 -16.03 10.67
CA GLU A 79 -11.83 -16.90 9.50
C GLU A 79 -11.08 -18.21 9.74
N PRO A 80 -11.65 -19.37 9.33
CA PRO A 80 -10.93 -20.63 9.39
C PRO A 80 -9.75 -20.61 8.42
N GLY A 81 -8.55 -20.81 8.92
CA GLY A 81 -7.32 -20.65 8.18
C GLY A 81 -6.90 -19.18 8.09
N ARG A 82 -5.91 -18.89 7.25
CA ARG A 82 -5.43 -17.53 7.04
C ARG A 82 -5.90 -16.98 5.70
N VAL A 83 -6.46 -15.79 5.74
CA VAL A 83 -6.83 -15.06 4.52
C VAL A 83 -5.55 -14.53 3.87
N GLY A 84 -5.39 -14.79 2.57
CA GLY A 84 -4.27 -14.28 1.78
C GLY A 84 -4.36 -12.77 1.59
N MET A 85 -3.24 -12.08 1.79
CA MET A 85 -3.12 -10.65 1.53
C MET A 85 -2.10 -10.39 0.43
N PRO A 86 -2.53 -9.94 -0.76
CA PRO A 86 -1.59 -9.58 -1.83
C PRO A 86 -0.71 -8.40 -1.41
N ILE A 87 0.59 -8.54 -1.61
CA ILE A 87 1.56 -7.47 -1.37
C ILE A 87 2.45 -7.28 -2.59
N ALA A 88 2.82 -6.05 -2.86
CA ALA A 88 3.71 -5.69 -3.96
C ALA A 88 4.77 -4.68 -3.50
N GLY A 89 6.00 -4.86 -3.96
CA GLY A 89 7.11 -3.96 -3.61
C GLY A 89 8.38 -4.35 -4.35
N ASP A 90 9.32 -3.42 -4.44
CA ASP A 90 10.60 -3.63 -5.15
C ASP A 90 11.76 -3.93 -4.18
N ASP A 91 11.58 -3.71 -2.88
CA ASP A 91 12.61 -3.84 -1.84
C ASP A 91 12.35 -5.10 -1.02
N GLU A 92 13.24 -6.09 -1.10
CA GLU A 92 13.09 -7.38 -0.42
C GLU A 92 13.02 -7.26 1.10
N GLU A 93 13.86 -6.43 1.71
CA GLU A 93 13.82 -6.20 3.16
C GLU A 93 12.52 -5.54 3.60
N ALA A 94 12.02 -4.58 2.84
CA ALA A 94 10.73 -3.94 3.11
C ALA A 94 9.58 -4.95 3.00
N LEU A 95 9.61 -5.84 2.00
CA LEU A 95 8.64 -6.92 1.85
C LEU A 95 8.68 -7.89 3.03
N ASP A 96 9.87 -8.23 3.52
CA ASP A 96 10.03 -9.11 4.69
C ASP A 96 9.45 -8.46 5.95
N ILE A 97 9.72 -7.19 6.18
CA ILE A 97 9.19 -6.44 7.32
C ILE A 97 7.66 -6.37 7.26
N ALA A 98 7.11 -6.00 6.11
CA ALA A 98 5.66 -5.94 5.90
C ALA A 98 5.02 -7.33 6.08
N SER A 99 5.65 -8.38 5.55
CA SER A 99 5.17 -9.76 5.70
C SER A 99 5.08 -10.19 7.16
N THR A 100 6.07 -9.85 7.97
CA THR A 100 6.07 -10.16 9.40
C THR A 100 4.89 -9.48 10.11
N LEU A 101 4.68 -8.18 9.86
CA LEU A 101 3.57 -7.43 10.44
C LEU A 101 2.20 -7.99 10.01
N ILE A 102 2.09 -8.36 8.74
CA ILE A 102 0.85 -8.92 8.17
C ILE A 102 0.52 -10.26 8.82
N ARG A 103 1.52 -11.13 9.05
CA ARG A 103 1.30 -12.40 9.76
C ARG A 103 0.91 -12.19 11.21
N GLU A 104 1.50 -11.23 11.90
CA GLU A 104 1.18 -10.92 13.30
C GLU A 104 -0.29 -10.53 13.50
N ILE A 105 -0.91 -9.90 12.52
CA ILE A 105 -2.32 -9.51 12.58
C ILE A 105 -3.28 -10.56 12.01
N GLY A 106 -2.78 -11.73 11.58
CA GLY A 106 -3.60 -12.88 11.23
C GLY A 106 -3.79 -13.15 9.74
N TYR A 107 -3.12 -12.40 8.85
CA TYR A 107 -3.16 -12.66 7.41
C TYR A 107 -1.95 -13.46 6.94
N GLU A 108 -2.06 -14.05 5.74
CA GLU A 108 -0.91 -14.63 5.05
C GLU A 108 -0.50 -13.73 3.90
N PRO A 109 0.71 -13.12 3.94
CA PRO A 109 1.17 -12.27 2.85
C PRO A 109 1.46 -13.11 1.59
N VAL A 110 0.99 -12.63 0.45
CA VAL A 110 1.21 -13.25 -0.86
C VAL A 110 1.91 -12.23 -1.75
N ARG A 111 3.19 -12.45 -2.02
CA ARG A 111 3.97 -11.56 -2.90
C ARG A 111 3.52 -11.73 -4.34
N ILE A 112 3.04 -10.66 -4.96
CA ILE A 112 2.56 -10.67 -6.34
C ILE A 112 3.54 -10.05 -7.34
N GLY A 113 4.64 -9.48 -6.86
CA GLY A 113 5.69 -8.88 -7.68
C GLY A 113 6.13 -7.50 -7.21
N GLY A 114 6.75 -6.75 -8.09
CA GLY A 114 7.17 -5.37 -7.84
C GLY A 114 5.99 -4.38 -7.78
N LEU A 115 6.31 -3.10 -7.58
CA LEU A 115 5.28 -2.04 -7.47
C LEU A 115 4.41 -1.92 -8.73
N GLU A 116 4.91 -2.32 -9.90
CA GLU A 116 4.13 -2.36 -11.13
C GLU A 116 2.94 -3.33 -11.07
N MET A 117 3.00 -4.32 -10.19
CA MET A 117 1.89 -5.25 -9.96
C MET A 117 0.85 -4.70 -8.99
N GLY A 118 1.19 -3.68 -8.23
CA GLY A 118 0.28 -2.98 -7.32
C GLY A 118 -0.59 -1.94 -8.03
N LYS A 119 -1.38 -2.35 -9.01
CA LYS A 119 -2.15 -1.44 -9.88
C LYS A 119 -3.30 -0.73 -9.17
N TYR A 120 -3.88 -1.37 -8.20
CA TYR A 120 -5.05 -0.86 -7.49
C TYR A 120 -4.83 -0.83 -6.00
#